data_17ccc3f0315404a2237e40d0b562ba8b
#
_entry.id   17ccc3f0315404a2237e40d0b562ba8b
#
_cell.length_a   1.000
_cell.length_b   1.000
_cell.length_c   1.000
_cell.angle_alpha   90.00
_cell.angle_beta   90.00
_cell.angle_gamma   90.00
#
_symmetry.space_group_name_H-M   'P 1'
#
loop_
_entity.id
_entity.type
_entity.pdbx_description
1 polymer ?
#
loop_
_entity_poly.entity_id
_entity_poly.type
_entity_poly.pdbx_seq_one_letter_code
_entity_poly.pdbx_strand_id
1 'polypeptide(L)'
;MKTLKTIALFAVLVCPVSLAKAQNNINGITTAYFGLKNALATGSGAAAENSAKALMGALSAPEKLNADQQKIFDTYIDKLKFDTRHISEVSDIEHQREHFESLSKNLYEVLKGLKMNTATVYMDYCPMKKAYWLSETSAIKNPYYSDKSMATCGKTTATLAAVK
;
A
#
# COMPACT_ATOMS: atom_id res chain seq x y z
N MET A 1 59.08 -43.34 15.36
CA MET A 1 58.56 -42.28 14.47
C MET A 1 57.02 -42.43 14.44
N LYS A 2 56.30 -41.58 15.19
CA LYS A 2 54.85 -41.63 15.28
C LYS A 2 54.24 -40.51 14.39
N THR A 3 53.59 -40.90 13.29
CA THR A 3 52.94 -39.97 12.38
C THR A 3 51.57 -39.57 12.95
N LEU A 4 51.44 -38.29 13.31
CA LEU A 4 50.20 -37.67 13.79
C LEU A 4 49.34 -37.33 12.57
N LYS A 5 48.20 -38.03 12.39
CA LYS A 5 47.24 -37.72 11.34
C LYS A 5 46.33 -36.63 11.85
N THR A 6 46.45 -35.42 11.29
CA THR A 6 45.57 -34.28 11.56
C THR A 6 44.28 -34.49 10.77
N ILE A 7 43.16 -34.72 11.46
CA ILE A 7 41.83 -34.74 10.88
C ILE A 7 41.33 -33.31 10.86
N ALA A 8 41.23 -32.69 9.68
CA ALA A 8 40.58 -31.39 9.50
C ALA A 8 39.08 -31.56 9.48
N LEU A 9 38.42 -31.09 10.56
CA LEU A 9 36.96 -31.08 10.66
C LEU A 9 36.41 -29.89 9.87
N PHE A 10 35.88 -30.12 8.69
CA PHE A 10 35.16 -29.11 7.90
C PHE A 10 33.78 -28.89 8.52
N ALA A 11 33.62 -27.79 9.27
CA ALA A 11 32.32 -27.34 9.73
C ALA A 11 31.58 -26.71 8.56
N VAL A 12 30.61 -27.42 7.98
CA VAL A 12 29.68 -26.86 6.99
C VAL A 12 28.69 -25.92 7.73
N LEU A 13 28.92 -24.63 7.55
CA LEU A 13 28.02 -23.59 8.06
C LEU A 13 26.72 -23.62 7.22
N VAL A 14 25.73 -24.35 7.68
CA VAL A 14 24.38 -24.35 7.08
C VAL A 14 23.73 -23.01 7.46
N CYS A 15 23.80 -22.04 6.55
CA CYS A 15 23.05 -20.79 6.67
C CYS A 15 21.55 -21.12 6.51
N PRO A 16 20.67 -20.83 7.48
CA PRO A 16 19.26 -21.05 7.29
C PRO A 16 18.75 -20.08 6.20
N VAL A 17 18.43 -20.62 5.03
CA VAL A 17 17.72 -19.88 4.00
C VAL A 17 16.32 -19.62 4.53
N SER A 18 16.10 -18.43 5.07
CA SER A 18 14.76 -17.96 5.38
C SER A 18 13.97 -17.90 4.07
N LEU A 19 13.08 -18.87 3.84
CA LEU A 19 12.06 -18.80 2.81
C LEU A 19 11.14 -17.64 3.16
N ALA A 20 11.50 -16.43 2.75
CA ALA A 20 10.56 -15.33 2.72
C ALA A 20 9.39 -15.79 1.84
N LYS A 21 8.21 -16.02 2.43
CA LYS A 21 6.99 -16.25 1.67
C LYS A 21 6.88 -15.10 0.70
N ALA A 22 6.79 -15.40 -0.59
CA ALA A 22 6.53 -14.38 -1.61
C ALA A 22 5.25 -13.65 -1.18
N GLN A 23 5.42 -12.42 -0.70
CA GLN A 23 4.30 -11.60 -0.27
C GLN A 23 3.58 -11.21 -1.55
N ASN A 24 2.28 -11.52 -1.60
CA ASN A 24 1.40 -11.07 -2.66
C ASN A 24 1.59 -9.55 -2.82
N ASN A 25 1.94 -9.08 -4.02
CA ASN A 25 2.26 -7.68 -4.29
C ASN A 25 1.07 -6.76 -4.04
N ILE A 26 -0.18 -7.24 -4.16
CA ILE A 26 -1.39 -6.49 -3.81
C ILE A 26 -1.35 -6.03 -2.34
N ASN A 27 -0.83 -6.85 -1.43
CA ASN A 27 -0.62 -6.44 -0.04
C ASN A 27 0.48 -5.39 0.09
N GLY A 28 1.53 -5.48 -0.73
CA GLY A 28 2.57 -4.45 -0.82
C GLY A 28 2.02 -3.11 -1.28
N ILE A 29 1.19 -3.10 -2.33
CA ILE A 29 0.47 -1.92 -2.83
C ILE A 29 -0.42 -1.33 -1.74
N THR A 30 -1.21 -2.17 -1.07
CA THR A 30 -2.13 -1.74 -0.01
C THR A 30 -1.40 -1.15 1.19
N THR A 31 -0.30 -1.77 1.60
CA THR A 31 0.56 -1.29 2.71
C THR A 31 1.20 0.06 2.37
N ALA A 32 1.75 0.21 1.16
CA ALA A 32 2.34 1.47 0.70
C ALA A 32 1.29 2.59 0.59
N TYR A 33 0.09 2.27 0.12
CA TYR A 33 -1.04 3.20 0.10
C TYR A 33 -1.42 3.67 1.52
N PHE A 34 -1.48 2.77 2.51
CA PHE A 34 -1.77 3.17 3.89
C PHE A 34 -0.67 4.06 4.48
N GLY A 35 0.60 3.83 4.11
CA GLY A 35 1.70 4.74 4.45
C GLY A 35 1.45 6.15 3.91
N LEU A 36 1.04 6.28 2.65
CA LEU A 36 0.69 7.55 2.02
C LEU A 36 -0.51 8.21 2.71
N LYS A 37 -1.60 7.46 2.94
CA LYS A 37 -2.79 7.93 3.67
C LYS A 37 -2.42 8.51 5.05
N ASN A 38 -1.59 7.78 5.79
CA ASN A 38 -1.19 8.20 7.13
C ASN A 38 -0.30 9.46 7.08
N ALA A 39 0.59 9.60 6.11
CA ALA A 39 1.39 10.80 5.91
C ALA A 39 0.51 12.03 5.60
N LEU A 40 -0.49 11.89 4.72
CA LEU A 40 -1.46 12.95 4.43
C LEU A 40 -2.30 13.35 5.66
N ALA A 41 -2.70 12.37 6.49
CA ALA A 41 -3.45 12.62 7.72
C ALA A 41 -2.63 13.36 8.80
N THR A 42 -1.29 13.23 8.77
CA THR A 42 -0.40 14.00 9.67
C THR A 42 -0.06 15.38 9.14
N GLY A 43 -0.43 15.72 7.92
CA GLY A 43 -0.14 17.02 7.32
C GLY A 43 1.29 17.14 6.77
N SER A 44 2.03 16.05 6.61
CA SER A 44 3.41 16.07 6.12
C SER A 44 3.49 15.77 4.62
N GLY A 45 3.56 16.83 3.79
CA GLY A 45 3.71 16.69 2.35
C GLY A 45 4.99 15.96 1.95
N ALA A 46 6.10 16.20 2.63
CA ALA A 46 7.36 15.49 2.37
C ALA A 46 7.28 13.99 2.72
N ALA A 47 6.56 13.62 3.80
CA ALA A 47 6.34 12.21 4.13
C ALA A 47 5.38 11.55 3.12
N ALA A 48 4.37 12.28 2.63
CA ALA A 48 3.46 11.82 1.60
C ALA A 48 4.18 11.59 0.26
N GLU A 49 5.05 12.51 -0.16
CA GLU A 49 5.93 12.37 -1.33
C GLU A 49 6.76 11.08 -1.25
N ASN A 50 7.44 10.83 -0.13
CA ASN A 50 8.24 9.62 0.06
C ASN A 50 7.39 8.35 0.05
N SER A 51 6.20 8.39 0.68
CA SER A 51 5.26 7.26 0.69
C SER A 51 4.70 6.97 -0.71
N ALA A 52 4.45 8.01 -1.51
CA ALA A 52 4.03 7.86 -2.90
C ALA A 52 5.12 7.23 -3.76
N LYS A 53 6.41 7.57 -3.56
CA LYS A 53 7.54 6.88 -4.23
C LYS A 53 7.57 5.39 -3.90
N ALA A 54 7.32 5.02 -2.64
CA ALA A 54 7.22 3.63 -2.24
C ALA A 54 6.02 2.92 -2.90
N LEU A 55 4.87 3.60 -2.99
CA LEU A 55 3.68 3.07 -3.69
C LEU A 55 3.95 2.90 -5.18
N MET A 56 4.64 3.83 -5.85
CA MET A 56 5.05 3.70 -7.25
C MET A 56 5.92 2.48 -7.48
N GLY A 57 6.86 2.20 -6.58
CA GLY A 57 7.67 0.97 -6.60
C GLY A 57 6.80 -0.28 -6.50
N ALA A 58 5.84 -0.32 -5.59
CA ALA A 58 4.90 -1.43 -5.43
C ALA A 58 4.01 -1.63 -6.67
N LEU A 59 3.49 -0.54 -7.28
CA LEU A 59 2.69 -0.60 -8.51
C LEU A 59 3.48 -1.05 -9.75
N SER A 60 4.80 -0.98 -9.70
CA SER A 60 5.69 -1.37 -10.80
C SER A 60 6.24 -2.80 -10.65
N ALA A 61 6.08 -3.40 -9.48
CA ALA A 61 6.51 -4.77 -9.24
C ALA A 61 5.51 -5.77 -9.87
N PRO A 62 6.00 -6.89 -10.45
CA PRO A 62 5.12 -7.87 -11.08
C PRO A 62 4.22 -8.56 -10.05
N GLU A 63 2.95 -8.74 -10.41
CA GLU A 63 1.98 -9.56 -9.67
C GLU A 63 1.63 -10.80 -10.47
N LYS A 64 1.48 -11.92 -9.80
CA LYS A 64 1.05 -13.15 -10.45
C LYS A 64 -0.48 -13.21 -10.47
N LEU A 65 -1.07 -12.73 -11.57
CA LEU A 65 -2.51 -12.64 -11.80
C LEU A 65 -2.96 -13.70 -12.83
N ASN A 66 -4.19 -14.22 -12.68
CA ASN A 66 -4.84 -14.95 -13.73
C ASN A 66 -5.40 -13.98 -14.80
N ALA A 67 -5.90 -14.52 -15.95
CA ALA A 67 -6.33 -13.68 -17.08
C ALA A 67 -7.45 -12.68 -16.73
N ASP A 68 -8.40 -13.05 -15.87
CA ASP A 68 -9.50 -12.16 -15.48
C ASP A 68 -9.02 -11.09 -14.49
N GLN A 69 -8.17 -11.47 -13.54
CA GLN A 69 -7.53 -10.54 -12.63
C GLN A 69 -6.63 -9.54 -13.37
N GLN A 70 -5.90 -10.02 -14.40
CA GLN A 70 -5.06 -9.15 -15.22
C GLN A 70 -5.88 -8.06 -15.92
N LYS A 71 -7.03 -8.42 -16.52
CA LYS A 71 -7.93 -7.44 -17.15
C LYS A 71 -8.41 -6.35 -16.17
N ILE A 72 -8.73 -6.76 -14.94
CA ILE A 72 -9.13 -5.81 -13.90
C ILE A 72 -7.96 -4.88 -13.57
N PHE A 73 -6.78 -5.44 -13.33
CA PHE A 73 -5.59 -4.69 -12.98
C PHE A 73 -5.21 -3.69 -14.09
N ASP A 74 -5.20 -4.14 -15.35
CA ASP A 74 -4.86 -3.32 -16.52
C ASP A 74 -5.84 -2.15 -16.71
N THR A 75 -7.11 -2.30 -16.28
CA THR A 75 -8.10 -1.22 -16.36
C THR A 75 -7.74 -0.03 -15.48
N TYR A 76 -7.03 -0.24 -14.38
CA TYR A 76 -6.79 0.78 -13.37
C TYR A 76 -5.33 1.16 -13.18
N ILE A 77 -4.36 0.33 -13.62
CA ILE A 77 -2.94 0.51 -13.30
C ILE A 77 -2.38 1.85 -13.77
N ASP A 78 -2.75 2.30 -14.96
CA ASP A 78 -2.27 3.57 -15.50
C ASP A 78 -2.81 4.76 -14.70
N LYS A 79 -4.06 4.69 -14.25
CA LYS A 79 -4.67 5.73 -13.39
C LYS A 79 -4.00 5.76 -12.02
N LEU A 80 -3.77 4.58 -11.42
CA LEU A 80 -3.06 4.45 -10.14
C LEU A 80 -1.64 5.04 -10.24
N LYS A 81 -0.90 4.70 -11.30
CA LYS A 81 0.45 5.24 -11.54
C LYS A 81 0.43 6.74 -11.81
N PHE A 82 -0.55 7.24 -12.55
CA PHE A 82 -0.70 8.67 -12.83
C PHE A 82 -0.84 9.47 -11.53
N ASP A 83 -1.85 9.14 -10.71
CA ASP A 83 -2.10 9.85 -9.44
C ASP A 83 -0.93 9.70 -8.46
N THR A 84 -0.36 8.49 -8.35
CA THR A 84 0.79 8.23 -7.47
C THR A 84 2.01 9.04 -7.89
N ARG A 85 2.28 9.18 -9.19
CA ARG A 85 3.37 9.99 -9.71
C ARG A 85 3.19 11.46 -9.34
N HIS A 86 2.02 12.05 -9.58
CA HIS A 86 1.75 13.45 -9.23
C HIS A 86 1.94 13.71 -7.73
N ILE A 87 1.51 12.79 -6.87
CA ILE A 87 1.76 12.91 -5.43
C ILE A 87 3.26 12.80 -5.10
N SER A 88 4.03 12.00 -5.85
CA SER A 88 5.45 11.75 -5.59
C SER A 88 6.40 12.84 -6.10
N GLU A 89 5.91 13.77 -6.94
CA GLU A 89 6.72 14.80 -7.58
C GLU A 89 6.69 16.15 -6.83
N VAL A 90 5.78 16.31 -5.86
CA VAL A 90 5.60 17.58 -5.14
C VAL A 90 5.43 17.35 -3.64
N SER A 91 5.80 18.34 -2.82
CA SER A 91 5.58 18.34 -1.37
C SER A 91 4.39 19.24 -0.96
N ASP A 92 3.68 19.84 -1.92
CA ASP A 92 2.45 20.58 -1.66
C ASP A 92 1.32 19.62 -1.29
N ILE A 93 0.88 19.71 -0.02
CA ILE A 93 -0.05 18.73 0.53
C ILE A 93 -1.47 18.86 -0.04
N GLU A 94 -1.89 20.06 -0.44
CA GLU A 94 -3.23 20.22 -1.01
C GLU A 94 -3.28 19.62 -2.42
N HIS A 95 -2.25 19.83 -3.22
CA HIS A 95 -2.11 19.18 -4.52
C HIS A 95 -2.06 17.64 -4.39
N GLN A 96 -1.31 17.13 -3.42
CA GLN A 96 -1.26 15.69 -3.13
C GLN A 96 -2.64 15.12 -2.77
N ARG A 97 -3.43 15.86 -1.98
CA ARG A 97 -4.79 15.48 -1.58
C ARG A 97 -5.78 15.46 -2.75
N GLU A 98 -5.60 16.33 -3.74
CA GLU A 98 -6.43 16.33 -4.96
C GLU A 98 -6.29 15.01 -5.73
N HIS A 99 -5.06 14.52 -5.93
CA HIS A 99 -4.82 13.24 -6.60
C HIS A 99 -5.19 12.02 -5.73
N PHE A 100 -5.11 12.17 -4.41
CA PHE A 100 -5.33 11.06 -3.49
C PHE A 100 -6.75 10.51 -3.52
N GLU A 101 -7.75 11.32 -3.83
CA GLU A 101 -9.15 10.89 -3.94
C GLU A 101 -9.36 9.93 -5.13
N SER A 102 -8.87 10.30 -6.31
CA SER A 102 -8.89 9.45 -7.51
C SER A 102 -8.11 8.15 -7.30
N LEU A 103 -6.90 8.25 -6.74
CA LEU A 103 -6.07 7.10 -6.36
C LEU A 103 -6.84 6.12 -5.46
N SER A 104 -7.53 6.64 -4.44
CA SER A 104 -8.29 5.84 -3.47
C SER A 104 -9.45 5.08 -4.11
N LYS A 105 -10.21 5.73 -4.97
CA LYS A 105 -11.33 5.11 -5.69
C LYS A 105 -10.84 4.02 -6.64
N ASN A 106 -9.81 4.30 -7.42
CA ASN A 106 -9.26 3.33 -8.36
C ASN A 106 -8.66 2.11 -7.65
N LEU A 107 -7.95 2.31 -6.53
CA LEU A 107 -7.42 1.21 -5.73
C LEU A 107 -8.54 0.36 -5.10
N TYR A 108 -9.62 0.98 -4.64
CA TYR A 108 -10.79 0.25 -4.14
C TYR A 108 -11.36 -0.71 -5.18
N GLU A 109 -11.54 -0.26 -6.43
CA GLU A 109 -12.07 -1.12 -7.50
C GLU A 109 -11.11 -2.26 -7.85
N VAL A 110 -9.79 -2.02 -7.83
CA VAL A 110 -8.79 -3.08 -7.98
C VAL A 110 -8.93 -4.13 -6.87
N LEU A 111 -8.93 -3.72 -5.61
CA LEU A 111 -9.01 -4.65 -4.47
C LEU A 111 -10.32 -5.43 -4.48
N LYS A 112 -11.43 -4.77 -4.77
CA LYS A 112 -12.77 -5.37 -4.87
C LYS A 112 -12.86 -6.41 -5.99
N GLY A 113 -12.23 -6.12 -7.13
CA GLY A 113 -12.24 -7.01 -8.30
C GLY A 113 -11.28 -8.17 -8.16
N LEU A 114 -10.06 -7.94 -7.68
CA LEU A 114 -9.04 -8.97 -7.54
C LEU A 114 -9.33 -9.95 -6.39
N LYS A 115 -9.94 -9.48 -5.29
CA LYS A 115 -10.20 -10.28 -4.07
C LYS A 115 -8.93 -10.97 -3.56
N MET A 116 -7.86 -10.21 -3.43
CA MET A 116 -6.54 -10.72 -3.02
C MET A 116 -6.01 -10.06 -1.75
N ASN A 117 -6.79 -9.18 -1.11
CA ASN A 117 -6.42 -8.52 0.15
C ASN A 117 -6.44 -9.54 1.31
N THR A 118 -5.33 -9.67 2.02
CA THR A 118 -5.19 -10.57 3.18
C THR A 118 -5.61 -9.92 4.50
N ALA A 119 -5.90 -8.62 4.49
CA ALA A 119 -6.44 -7.87 5.62
C ALA A 119 -7.74 -7.16 5.21
N THR A 120 -8.61 -6.90 6.19
CA THR A 120 -9.82 -6.10 5.96
C THR A 120 -9.43 -4.67 5.56
N VAL A 121 -10.12 -4.15 4.55
CA VAL A 121 -9.96 -2.78 4.06
C VAL A 121 -11.31 -2.06 4.18
N TYR A 122 -11.29 -0.89 4.81
CA TYR A 122 -12.45 -0.04 4.96
C TYR A 122 -12.43 1.07 3.92
N MET A 123 -13.56 1.38 3.30
CA MET A 123 -13.72 2.55 2.46
C MET A 123 -14.47 3.62 3.23
N ASP A 124 -13.79 4.71 3.53
CA ASP A 124 -14.30 5.83 4.29
C ASP A 124 -14.64 7.00 3.37
N TYR A 125 -15.56 7.85 3.82
CA TYR A 125 -16.03 9.03 3.10
C TYR A 125 -16.17 10.23 4.02
N CYS A 126 -15.60 11.36 3.63
CA CYS A 126 -15.79 12.65 4.29
C CYS A 126 -16.86 13.47 3.52
N PRO A 127 -18.04 13.79 4.12
CA PRO A 127 -19.06 14.57 3.46
C PRO A 127 -18.65 16.04 3.24
N MET A 128 -17.80 16.59 4.08
CA MET A 128 -17.34 17.98 3.98
C MET A 128 -16.35 18.16 2.80
N LYS A 129 -15.41 17.23 2.63
CA LYS A 129 -14.47 17.24 1.50
C LYS A 129 -15.07 16.57 0.25
N LYS A 130 -16.16 15.79 0.40
CA LYS A 130 -16.77 14.95 -0.64
C LYS A 130 -15.80 13.96 -1.26
N ALA A 131 -14.93 13.39 -0.45
CA ALA A 131 -13.80 12.58 -0.88
C ALA A 131 -13.75 11.24 -0.13
N TYR A 132 -13.26 10.20 -0.83
CA TYR A 132 -13.11 8.85 -0.32
C TYR A 132 -11.65 8.53 -0.04
N TRP A 133 -11.41 7.59 0.88
CA TRP A 133 -10.10 6.96 1.10
C TRP A 133 -10.27 5.54 1.63
N LEU A 134 -9.17 4.77 1.62
CA LEU A 134 -9.13 3.45 2.21
C LEU A 134 -8.40 3.49 3.55
N SER A 135 -8.86 2.66 4.49
CA SER A 135 -8.28 2.54 5.83
C SER A 135 -8.01 1.08 6.19
N GLU A 136 -6.95 0.88 6.96
CA GLU A 136 -6.56 -0.41 7.54
C GLU A 136 -7.31 -0.74 8.83
N THR A 137 -8.00 0.24 9.42
CA THR A 137 -8.76 0.10 10.67
C THR A 137 -10.11 0.78 10.54
N SER A 138 -11.06 0.43 11.40
CA SER A 138 -12.37 1.09 11.49
C SER A 138 -12.31 2.48 12.14
N ALA A 139 -11.18 2.87 12.71
CA ALA A 139 -11.00 4.22 13.28
C ALA A 139 -10.79 5.23 12.16
N ILE A 140 -11.65 6.25 12.10
CA ILE A 140 -11.56 7.31 11.10
C ILE A 140 -10.32 8.17 11.34
N LYS A 141 -9.44 8.24 10.33
CA LYS A 141 -8.31 9.15 10.23
C LYS A 141 -8.35 9.80 8.86
N ASN A 142 -8.87 11.03 8.82
CA ASN A 142 -9.13 11.73 7.56
C ASN A 142 -7.82 12.27 6.95
N PRO A 143 -7.41 11.83 5.74
CA PRO A 143 -6.19 12.30 5.09
C PRO A 143 -6.31 13.70 4.48
N TYR A 144 -7.52 14.23 4.35
CA TYR A 144 -7.77 15.53 3.74
C TYR A 144 -7.70 16.70 4.71
N TYR A 145 -7.56 16.42 6.02
CA TYR A 145 -7.44 17.42 7.07
C TYR A 145 -6.35 17.03 8.08
N SER A 146 -5.49 17.97 8.38
CA SER A 146 -4.44 17.82 9.42
C SER A 146 -4.81 18.51 10.73
N ASP A 147 -5.86 19.33 10.73
CA ASP A 147 -6.35 19.95 11.97
C ASP A 147 -7.17 18.95 12.82
N LYS A 148 -7.06 19.08 14.15
CA LYS A 148 -7.68 18.16 15.10
C LYS A 148 -9.22 18.15 15.01
N SER A 149 -9.84 19.24 14.58
CA SER A 149 -11.30 19.36 14.54
C SER A 149 -11.93 18.51 13.44
N MET A 150 -11.20 18.31 12.34
CA MET A 150 -11.66 17.57 11.16
C MET A 150 -10.94 16.24 10.96
N ALA A 151 -9.94 15.90 11.77
CA ALA A 151 -9.15 14.68 11.64
C ALA A 151 -9.98 13.37 11.73
N THR A 152 -11.14 13.43 12.36
CA THR A 152 -12.08 12.30 12.48
C THR A 152 -13.38 12.50 11.69
N CYS A 153 -13.42 13.52 10.82
CA CYS A 153 -14.58 13.75 9.94
C CYS A 153 -14.68 12.64 8.88
N GLY A 154 -15.73 11.86 8.94
CA GLY A 154 -16.00 10.81 7.97
C GLY A 154 -16.78 9.65 8.56
N LYS A 155 -17.12 8.71 7.68
CA LYS A 155 -17.77 7.45 8.03
C LYS A 155 -17.37 6.36 7.05
N THR A 156 -17.33 5.14 7.52
CA THR A 156 -17.14 3.97 6.65
C THR A 156 -18.40 3.74 5.80
N THR A 157 -18.21 3.58 4.51
CA THR A 157 -19.28 3.36 3.52
C THR A 157 -19.27 1.96 2.92
N ALA A 158 -18.11 1.29 2.93
CA ALA A 158 -17.98 -0.09 2.48
C ALA A 158 -16.82 -0.78 3.21
N THR A 159 -16.82 -2.12 3.18
CA THR A 159 -15.77 -2.95 3.78
C THR A 159 -15.46 -4.11 2.84
N LEU A 160 -14.18 -4.29 2.52
CA LEU A 160 -13.67 -5.47 1.84
C LEU A 160 -13.07 -6.40 2.90
N ALA A 161 -13.74 -7.52 3.15
CA ALA A 161 -13.24 -8.52 4.09
C ALA A 161 -11.93 -9.15 3.59
N ALA A 162 -11.08 -9.56 4.53
CA ALA A 162 -9.89 -10.34 4.18
C ALA A 162 -10.27 -11.63 3.44
N VAL A 163 -9.53 -11.94 2.39
CA VAL A 163 -9.66 -13.21 1.66
C VAL A 163 -8.70 -14.22 2.31
N LYS A 164 -9.26 -15.38 2.66
CA LYS A 164 -8.50 -16.48 3.30
C LYS A 164 -7.78 -17.34 2.27
#